data_8026624e807bc6b79541690678f7e16e
#
_entry.id   8026624e807bc6b79541690678f7e16e
#
_cell.length_a   1.000
_cell.length_b   1.000
_cell.length_c   1.000
_cell.angle_alpha   90.00
_cell.angle_beta   90.00
_cell.angle_gamma   90.00
#
_symmetry.space_group_name_H-M   'P 1'
#
loop_
_entity.id
_entity.type
_entity.pdbx_description
1 polymer ?
#
loop_
_entity_poly.entity_id
_entity_poly.type
_entity_poly.pdbx_seq_one_letter_code
_entity_poly.pdbx_strand_id
1 'polypeptide(L)'
;MASDDNGLLGYATSSTLFEKRAYDTSVMTTIYLAPEATGRGVGTQLYSALFEALRGEDVHRAYAGIALPNDASIALHERFGFVKVAHFTEQGRKFDRYWDVAWYEKAL
;
A
#
# COMPACT_ATOMS: atom_id res chain seq x y z
N MET A 1 8.02 -8.85 -5.91
CA MET A 1 7.32 -10.07 -5.49
C MET A 1 8.18 -10.88 -4.54
N ALA A 2 7.60 -11.46 -3.52
CA ALA A 2 8.31 -12.33 -2.59
C ALA A 2 7.68 -13.72 -2.60
N SER A 3 8.52 -14.76 -2.62
CA SER A 3 8.04 -16.14 -2.63
C SER A 3 9.02 -17.06 -1.89
N ASP A 4 8.54 -18.23 -1.51
CA ASP A 4 9.34 -19.31 -0.93
C ASP A 4 8.90 -20.65 -1.51
N ASP A 5 9.34 -21.77 -0.92
CA ASP A 5 9.00 -23.10 -1.42
C ASP A 5 7.50 -23.39 -1.39
N ASN A 6 6.73 -22.65 -0.62
CA ASN A 6 5.28 -22.78 -0.50
C ASN A 6 4.53 -21.84 -1.45
N GLY A 7 5.24 -21.08 -2.29
CA GLY A 7 4.66 -20.20 -3.28
C GLY A 7 4.77 -18.73 -2.94
N LEU A 8 3.81 -17.92 -3.42
CA LEU A 8 3.83 -16.47 -3.30
C LEU A 8 3.59 -16.03 -1.84
N LEU A 9 4.54 -15.31 -1.28
CA LEU A 9 4.42 -14.71 0.05
C LEU A 9 3.74 -13.34 0.01
N GLY A 10 3.92 -12.60 -1.09
CA GLY A 10 3.32 -11.28 -1.21
C GLY A 10 3.86 -10.50 -2.39
N TYR A 11 3.33 -9.30 -2.56
CA TYR A 11 3.82 -8.36 -3.58
C TYR A 11 3.52 -6.93 -3.16
N ALA A 12 4.28 -5.99 -3.74
CA ALA A 12 3.97 -4.56 -3.64
C ALA A 12 4.04 -3.98 -5.05
N THR A 13 3.10 -3.10 -5.37
CA THR A 13 3.03 -2.46 -6.68
C THR A 13 2.66 -0.99 -6.53
N SER A 14 2.94 -0.23 -7.59
CA SER A 14 2.40 1.11 -7.74
C SER A 14 1.56 1.17 -9.00
N SER A 15 0.55 2.04 -8.99
CA SER A 15 -0.34 2.22 -10.13
C SER A 15 -0.78 3.67 -10.21
N THR A 16 -1.41 4.04 -11.32
CA THR A 16 -1.96 5.37 -11.53
C THR A 16 -3.05 5.64 -10.49
N LEU A 17 -2.96 6.77 -9.79
CA LEU A 17 -3.97 7.15 -8.82
C LEU A 17 -5.25 7.60 -9.52
N PHE A 18 -5.10 8.50 -10.52
CA PHE A 18 -6.20 8.99 -11.35
C PHE A 18 -5.77 9.03 -12.80
N GLU A 19 -6.71 8.93 -13.73
CA GLU A 19 -6.41 8.82 -15.16
C GLU A 19 -5.96 10.14 -15.80
N LYS A 20 -6.20 11.28 -15.18
CA LYS A 20 -5.85 12.58 -15.75
C LYS A 20 -4.35 12.83 -15.65
N ARG A 21 -3.76 13.41 -16.70
CA ARG A 21 -2.32 13.69 -16.79
C ARG A 21 -1.80 14.57 -15.67
N ALA A 22 -2.64 15.45 -15.13
CA ALA A 22 -2.27 16.31 -14.01
C ALA A 22 -1.84 15.49 -12.77
N TYR A 23 -2.25 14.23 -12.68
CA TYR A 23 -1.97 13.36 -11.54
C TYR A 23 -0.94 12.27 -11.84
N ASP A 24 -0.20 12.38 -12.95
CA ASP A 24 0.79 11.36 -13.34
C ASP A 24 1.92 11.21 -12.32
N THR A 25 2.21 12.25 -11.54
CA THR A 25 3.25 12.21 -10.50
C THR A 25 2.73 11.72 -9.14
N SER A 26 1.47 11.34 -9.06
CA SER A 26 0.86 10.74 -7.87
C SER A 26 0.57 9.27 -8.17
N VAL A 27 1.02 8.39 -7.30
CA VAL A 27 0.82 6.96 -7.48
C VAL A 27 0.09 6.36 -6.30
N MET A 28 -0.66 5.29 -6.55
CA MET A 28 -1.27 4.49 -5.49
C MET A 28 -0.40 3.26 -5.28
N THR A 29 0.00 3.02 -4.04
CA THR A 29 0.75 1.81 -3.70
C THR A 29 -0.20 0.76 -3.15
N THR A 30 0.06 -0.49 -3.49
CA THR A 30 -0.70 -1.64 -3.00
C THR A 30 0.29 -2.67 -2.51
N ILE A 31 0.02 -3.23 -1.34
CA ILE A 31 0.82 -4.32 -0.80
C ILE A 31 -0.10 -5.47 -0.40
N TYR A 32 0.30 -6.68 -0.77
CA TYR A 32 -0.38 -7.91 -0.37
C TYR A 32 0.60 -8.82 0.32
N LEU A 33 0.18 -9.40 1.44
CA LEU A 33 0.94 -10.43 2.15
C LEU A 33 0.05 -11.66 2.34
N ALA A 34 0.57 -12.82 1.98
CA ALA A 34 -0.09 -14.07 2.33
C ALA A 34 -0.15 -14.19 3.85
N PRO A 35 -1.21 -14.82 4.42
CA PRO A 35 -1.34 -14.91 5.87
C PRO A 35 -0.11 -15.50 6.57
N GLU A 36 0.53 -16.50 5.96
CA GLU A 36 1.72 -17.14 6.51
C GLU A 36 2.98 -16.27 6.44
N ALA A 37 2.93 -15.16 5.71
CA ALA A 37 4.06 -14.23 5.59
C ALA A 37 3.99 -13.08 6.59
N THR A 38 2.86 -12.88 7.26
CA THR A 38 2.72 -11.78 8.21
C THR A 38 3.66 -11.99 9.40
N GLY A 39 4.25 -10.90 9.88
CA GLY A 39 5.17 -10.94 11.01
C GLY A 39 6.58 -11.39 10.67
N ARG A 40 6.89 -11.64 9.38
CA ARG A 40 8.21 -12.13 8.94
C ARG A 40 9.06 -11.04 8.31
N GLY A 41 8.62 -9.78 8.36
CA GLY A 41 9.36 -8.67 7.74
C GLY A 41 9.23 -8.60 6.22
N VAL A 42 8.38 -9.42 5.62
CA VAL A 42 8.21 -9.44 4.16
C VAL A 42 7.63 -8.13 3.65
N GLY A 43 6.68 -7.54 4.37
CA GLY A 43 6.09 -6.25 4.00
C GLY A 43 7.14 -5.14 3.94
N THR A 44 8.03 -5.10 4.93
CA THR A 44 9.12 -4.12 4.96
C THR A 44 10.05 -4.32 3.77
N GLN A 45 10.41 -5.56 3.45
CA GLN A 45 11.26 -5.88 2.30
C GLN A 45 10.61 -5.47 0.99
N LEU A 46 9.33 -5.77 0.83
CA LEU A 46 8.59 -5.44 -0.40
C LEU A 46 8.47 -3.93 -0.62
N TYR A 47 8.11 -3.17 0.41
CA TYR A 47 8.03 -1.72 0.28
C TYR A 47 9.40 -1.08 0.12
N SER A 48 10.44 -1.58 0.78
CA SER A 48 11.79 -1.09 0.55
C SER A 48 12.20 -1.25 -0.91
N ALA A 49 11.90 -2.40 -1.51
CA ALA A 49 12.20 -2.64 -2.92
C ALA A 49 11.37 -1.75 -3.84
N LEU A 50 10.07 -1.57 -3.54
CA LEU A 50 9.20 -0.72 -4.34
C LEU A 50 9.68 0.73 -4.33
N PHE A 51 9.95 1.29 -3.16
CA PHE A 51 10.38 2.68 -3.06
C PHE A 51 11.77 2.89 -3.64
N GLU A 52 12.66 1.90 -3.57
CA GLU A 52 13.93 1.96 -4.26
C GLU A 52 13.73 2.02 -5.78
N ALA A 53 12.82 1.21 -6.31
CA ALA A 53 12.49 1.22 -7.73
C ALA A 53 11.88 2.56 -8.18
N LEU A 54 11.15 3.24 -7.29
CA LEU A 54 10.50 4.52 -7.61
C LEU A 54 11.45 5.71 -7.55
N ARG A 55 12.65 5.56 -6.97
CA ARG A 55 13.57 6.69 -6.76
C ARG A 55 14.00 7.38 -8.05
N GLY A 56 14.10 6.66 -9.15
CA GLY A 56 14.47 7.24 -10.44
C GLY A 56 13.29 7.71 -11.27
N GLU A 57 12.07 7.58 -10.77
CA GLU A 57 10.87 7.91 -11.50
C GLU A 57 10.39 9.33 -11.16
N ASP A 58 9.65 9.94 -12.08
CA ASP A 58 9.05 11.25 -11.87
C ASP A 58 7.75 11.10 -11.08
N VAL A 59 7.88 10.78 -9.79
CA VAL A 59 6.75 10.63 -8.87
C VAL A 59 6.98 11.48 -7.63
N HIS A 60 5.93 12.13 -7.16
CA HIS A 60 6.02 13.12 -6.09
C HIS A 60 5.30 12.68 -4.82
N ARG A 61 4.18 11.98 -4.95
CA ARG A 61 3.36 11.51 -3.82
C ARG A 61 2.92 10.08 -4.03
N ALA A 62 2.89 9.33 -2.94
CA ALA A 62 2.32 7.99 -2.91
C ALA A 62 1.12 7.97 -1.97
N TYR A 63 0.08 7.26 -2.35
CA TYR A 63 -1.15 7.11 -1.58
C TYR A 63 -1.47 5.63 -1.37
N ALA A 64 -1.99 5.30 -0.20
CA ALA A 64 -2.42 3.94 0.09
C ALA A 64 -3.78 3.97 0.79
N GLY A 65 -4.72 3.19 0.29
CA GLY A 65 -6.01 2.98 0.94
C GLY A 65 -5.99 1.70 1.76
N ILE A 66 -6.36 1.80 3.03
CA ILE A 66 -6.31 0.67 3.95
C ILE A 66 -7.72 0.41 4.47
N ALA A 67 -8.29 -0.75 4.15
CA ALA A 67 -9.57 -1.17 4.69
C ALA A 67 -9.41 -1.47 6.18
N LEU A 68 -10.29 -0.91 6.99
CA LEU A 68 -10.22 -1.02 8.43
C LEU A 68 -11.11 -2.15 8.95
N PRO A 69 -10.74 -2.82 10.04
CA PRO A 69 -9.52 -2.61 10.82
C PRO A 69 -8.33 -3.35 10.22
N ASN A 70 -7.14 -2.75 10.28
CA ASN A 70 -5.91 -3.41 9.85
C ASN A 70 -4.70 -2.73 10.49
N ASP A 71 -4.50 -2.97 11.77
CA ASP A 71 -3.43 -2.32 12.54
C ASP A 71 -2.04 -2.64 12.00
N ALA A 72 -1.84 -3.86 11.50
CA ALA A 72 -0.54 -4.27 10.96
C ALA A 72 -0.17 -3.46 9.71
N SER A 73 -1.14 -3.25 8.81
CA SER A 73 -0.91 -2.45 7.61
C SER A 73 -0.68 -0.98 7.96
N ILE A 74 -1.45 -0.45 8.91
CA ILE A 74 -1.27 0.93 9.37
C ILE A 74 0.15 1.11 9.93
N ALA A 75 0.61 0.20 10.78
CA ALA A 75 1.94 0.28 11.36
C ALA A 75 3.03 0.20 10.28
N LEU A 76 2.86 -0.64 9.28
CA LEU A 76 3.79 -0.75 8.16
C LEU A 76 3.88 0.58 7.40
N HIS A 77 2.73 1.15 7.04
CA HIS A 77 2.71 2.41 6.28
C HIS A 77 3.29 3.56 7.09
N GLU A 78 2.99 3.65 8.37
CA GLU A 78 3.55 4.68 9.24
C GLU A 78 5.07 4.55 9.35
N ARG A 79 5.60 3.33 9.37
CA ARG A 79 7.05 3.10 9.37
C ARG A 79 7.73 3.64 8.14
N PHE A 80 7.06 3.66 7.00
CA PHE A 80 7.59 4.20 5.75
C PHE A 80 7.31 5.69 5.58
N GLY A 81 6.77 6.35 6.59
CA GLY A 81 6.56 7.79 6.57
C GLY A 81 5.21 8.23 6.01
N PHE A 82 4.29 7.30 5.78
CA PHE A 82 2.93 7.65 5.40
C PHE A 82 2.21 8.29 6.58
N VAL A 83 1.39 9.29 6.29
CA VAL A 83 0.53 9.93 7.29
C VAL A 83 -0.92 9.84 6.83
N LYS A 84 -1.84 9.69 7.80
CA LYS A 84 -3.26 9.59 7.50
C LYS A 84 -3.79 10.94 7.04
N VAL A 85 -4.49 10.95 5.90
CA VAL A 85 -5.05 12.19 5.32
C VAL A 85 -6.56 12.14 5.14
N ALA A 86 -7.17 10.95 5.16
CA ALA A 86 -8.62 10.82 4.98
C ALA A 86 -9.16 9.54 5.61
N HIS A 87 -10.45 9.56 5.92
CA HIS A 87 -11.20 8.41 6.40
C HIS A 87 -12.56 8.43 5.70
N PHE A 88 -12.83 7.39 4.92
CA PHE A 88 -14.12 7.26 4.22
C PHE A 88 -14.94 6.13 4.84
N THR A 89 -16.17 6.46 5.19
CA THR A 89 -17.08 5.51 5.81
C THR A 89 -17.65 4.59 4.75
N GLU A 90 -17.54 3.28 4.96
CA GLU A 90 -18.14 2.26 4.10
C GLU A 90 -17.77 2.41 2.63
N GLN A 91 -16.53 2.83 2.33
CA GLN A 91 -16.05 3.05 0.97
C GLN A 91 -15.82 1.74 0.22
N GLY A 92 -15.37 0.71 0.91
CA GLY A 92 -15.06 -0.58 0.29
C GLY A 92 -16.10 -1.65 0.63
N ARG A 93 -16.36 -2.54 -0.33
CA ARG A 93 -17.25 -3.68 -0.10
C ARG A 93 -16.49 -4.98 -0.34
N LYS A 94 -16.54 -5.90 0.64
CA LYS A 94 -15.91 -7.21 0.56
C LYS A 94 -16.61 -8.17 1.52
N PHE A 95 -16.81 -9.41 1.11
CA PHE A 95 -17.52 -10.42 1.90
C PHE A 95 -18.94 -9.98 2.28
N ASP A 96 -19.65 -9.34 1.32
CA ASP A 96 -21.01 -8.81 1.51
C ASP A 96 -21.12 -7.82 2.67
N ARG A 97 -20.02 -7.17 3.04
CA ARG A 97 -19.97 -6.12 4.08
C ARG A 97 -19.28 -4.90 3.53
N TYR A 98 -19.64 -3.76 4.10
CA TYR A 98 -18.95 -2.50 3.83
C TYR A 98 -17.91 -2.24 4.91
N TRP A 99 -16.80 -1.65 4.48
CA TRP A 99 -15.66 -1.39 5.35
C TRP A 99 -15.25 0.06 5.20
N ASP A 100 -14.91 0.69 6.33
CA ASP A 100 -14.28 2.01 6.28
C ASP A 100 -12.89 1.87 5.69
N VAL A 101 -12.45 2.92 4.97
CA VAL A 101 -11.12 2.96 4.37
C VAL A 101 -10.40 4.22 4.83
N ALA A 102 -9.23 4.04 5.43
CA ALA A 102 -8.35 5.14 5.77
C ALA A 102 -7.34 5.33 4.64
N TRP A 103 -7.12 6.58 4.25
CA TRP A 103 -6.16 6.92 3.21
C TRP A 103 -4.93 7.56 3.82
N TYR A 104 -3.78 7.13 3.35
CA TYR A 104 -2.47 7.57 3.82
C TYR A 104 -1.68 8.12 2.66
N GLU A 105 -0.84 9.13 2.92
CA GLU A 105 0.00 9.70 1.86
C GLU A 105 1.44 9.80 2.33
N LYS A 106 2.36 9.72 1.38
CA LYS A 106 3.80 9.81 1.61
C LYS A 106 4.42 10.73 0.56
N ALA A 107 5.28 11.65 1.00
CA ALA A 107 6.14 12.42 0.10
C ALA A 107 7.27 11.52 -0.40
N LEU A 108 7.51 11.55 -1.70
CA LEU A 108 8.58 10.76 -2.31
C LEU A 108 9.80 11.62 -2.65
#